data_0d2cf85979b1a0ea9a97b010aa140584
#
_entry.id   0d2cf85979b1a0ea9a97b010aa140584
#
_cell.length_a   1.000
_cell.length_b   1.000
_cell.length_c   1.000
_cell.angle_alpha   90.00
_cell.angle_beta   90.00
_cell.angle_gamma   90.00
#
_symmetry.space_group_name_H-M   'P 1'
#
loop_
_entity.id
_entity.type
_entity.pdbx_description
1 polymer ?
#
loop_
_entity_poly.entity_id
_entity_poly.type
_entity_poly.pdbx_seq_one_letter_code
_entity_poly.pdbx_strand_id
1 'polypeptide(L)'
;MICFTGDINLTDWIFNVGFGIGTNISKGLDPLKYIERKQGDLWVGNFEGVASTSSANSGIYAKAFRVEPAVLKNVRHMDIYGFANNHAMEHGPEAYCETVKAIQGYGCKVFGLRDQKSCIFEHQGKTVSLTGMCTRIEVTKWEPLYWHNPEYKEIEEEVAQLPSDAFKVLYIHWGNEYINRPSAAQKKFAHWLIDAGFDLIIGMHPHVLQGYEDYKGKRIYYSLGNCVFDMPSEQCKLGALVTIDFLSGSPKYSEKYIKLDNECCPHIVHEREVPNCWHFSFLNERLQIDDNSEEYHTEITKGYLVYRNANRKQILLSAFTHPKAFMNVLIDFIKRKL
;
A
#
# COMPACT_ATOMS: atom_id res chain seq x y z
N MET A 1 -16.48 -12.59 -0.64
CA MET A 1 -16.32 -11.10 -0.53
C MET A 1 -15.10 -10.66 -1.30
N ILE A 2 -14.98 -9.37 -1.65
CA ILE A 2 -13.71 -8.80 -2.09
C ILE A 2 -13.06 -8.16 -0.86
N CYS A 3 -11.80 -8.51 -0.60
CA CYS A 3 -11.03 -8.09 0.56
C CYS A 3 -9.90 -7.15 0.10
N PHE A 4 -9.96 -5.89 0.49
CA PHE A 4 -8.94 -4.89 0.19
C PHE A 4 -8.04 -4.67 1.39
N THR A 5 -6.73 -4.69 1.16
CA THR A 5 -5.71 -4.38 2.18
C THR A 5 -4.91 -3.15 1.77
N GLY A 6 -4.16 -2.58 2.71
CA GLY A 6 -3.19 -1.52 2.43
C GLY A 6 -1.89 -2.02 1.79
N ASP A 7 -0.81 -1.33 2.07
CA ASP A 7 0.48 -1.53 1.45
C ASP A 7 1.12 -2.86 1.88
N ILE A 8 1.64 -3.59 0.89
CA ILE A 8 2.34 -4.87 1.06
C ILE A 8 3.78 -4.69 0.54
N ASN A 9 4.71 -4.61 1.46
CA ASN A 9 6.13 -4.66 1.19
C ASN A 9 6.71 -5.93 1.81
N LEU A 10 7.32 -6.77 0.99
CA LEU A 10 7.85 -8.07 1.39
C LEU A 10 9.35 -8.03 1.68
N THR A 11 9.92 -6.85 1.90
CA THR A 11 11.36 -6.67 2.12
C THR A 11 11.69 -6.40 3.57
N ASP A 12 12.92 -6.66 3.95
CA ASP A 12 13.44 -6.16 5.23
C ASP A 12 13.59 -4.65 5.16
N TRP A 13 13.27 -3.95 6.25
CA TRP A 13 13.71 -2.57 6.40
C TRP A 13 15.23 -2.50 6.36
N ILE A 14 15.78 -1.41 5.83
CA ILE A 14 17.21 -1.31 5.48
C ILE A 14 18.17 -1.69 6.62
N PHE A 15 17.80 -1.41 7.87
CA PHE A 15 18.61 -1.81 9.05
C PHE A 15 18.24 -3.18 9.62
N ASN A 16 17.22 -3.86 9.05
CA ASN A 16 16.81 -5.22 9.41
C ASN A 16 17.23 -6.27 8.37
N VAL A 17 18.03 -5.87 7.37
CA VAL A 17 18.46 -6.77 6.29
C VAL A 17 19.15 -8.02 6.84
N GLY A 18 18.59 -9.18 6.53
CA GLY A 18 19.05 -10.49 6.98
C GLY A 18 18.30 -11.08 8.17
N PHE A 19 17.37 -10.31 8.80
CA PHE A 19 16.59 -10.78 9.95
C PHE A 19 15.17 -10.15 10.05
N GLY A 20 14.75 -9.32 9.09
CA GLY A 20 13.42 -8.75 8.99
C GLY A 20 12.41 -9.69 8.35
N ILE A 21 11.22 -9.14 8.03
CA ILE A 21 10.10 -9.89 7.45
C ILE A 21 10.45 -10.51 6.09
N GLY A 22 11.17 -9.79 5.23
CA GLY A 22 11.56 -10.28 3.91
C GLY A 22 12.46 -11.52 3.99
N THR A 23 13.42 -11.50 4.92
CA THR A 23 14.26 -12.67 5.23
C THR A 23 13.43 -13.84 5.74
N ASN A 24 12.43 -13.61 6.60
CA ASN A 24 11.58 -14.67 7.14
C ASN A 24 10.66 -15.24 6.06
N ILE A 25 10.08 -14.42 5.19
CA ILE A 25 9.28 -14.88 4.06
C ILE A 25 10.13 -15.72 3.09
N SER A 26 11.38 -15.30 2.84
CA SER A 26 12.29 -16.08 1.98
C SER A 26 12.60 -17.47 2.54
N LYS A 27 12.52 -17.65 3.85
CA LYS A 27 12.65 -18.93 4.56
C LYS A 27 11.35 -19.74 4.66
N GLY A 28 10.25 -19.23 4.07
CA GLY A 28 8.98 -19.93 3.97
C GLY A 28 7.87 -19.43 4.90
N LEU A 29 8.09 -18.31 5.61
CA LEU A 29 7.01 -17.67 6.37
C LEU A 29 5.92 -17.21 5.40
N ASP A 30 4.66 -17.56 5.67
CA ASP A 30 3.51 -16.90 5.10
C ASP A 30 3.16 -15.69 5.99
N PRO A 31 3.34 -14.43 5.53
CA PRO A 31 3.08 -13.29 6.37
C PRO A 31 1.61 -13.13 6.74
N LEU A 32 0.70 -13.70 5.93
CA LEU A 32 -0.75 -13.59 6.15
C LEU A 32 -1.34 -14.78 6.92
N LYS A 33 -0.52 -15.69 7.45
CA LYS A 33 -0.94 -16.94 8.13
C LYS A 33 -1.93 -16.74 9.30
N TYR A 34 -1.96 -15.56 9.90
CA TYR A 34 -2.85 -15.25 11.03
C TYR A 34 -4.17 -14.60 10.62
N ILE A 35 -4.37 -14.37 9.34
CA ILE A 35 -5.63 -13.86 8.80
C ILE A 35 -6.38 -15.01 8.12
N GLU A 36 -7.61 -15.26 8.54
CA GLU A 36 -8.45 -16.27 7.91
C GLU A 36 -8.86 -15.84 6.50
N ARG A 37 -8.56 -16.68 5.50
CA ARG A 37 -9.10 -16.57 4.15
C ARG A 37 -10.27 -17.54 3.99
N LYS A 38 -11.46 -17.04 3.67
CA LYS A 38 -12.63 -17.88 3.40
C LYS A 38 -12.65 -18.33 1.94
N GLN A 39 -13.23 -19.49 1.70
CA GLN A 39 -13.41 -19.97 0.33
C GLN A 39 -14.32 -18.99 -0.45
N GLY A 40 -13.89 -18.61 -1.66
CA GLY A 40 -14.58 -17.66 -2.51
C GLY A 40 -14.28 -16.19 -2.20
N ASP A 41 -13.47 -15.88 -1.18
CA ASP A 41 -12.92 -14.52 -1.01
C ASP A 41 -11.89 -14.22 -2.09
N LEU A 42 -11.88 -12.96 -2.53
CA LEU A 42 -10.92 -12.43 -3.49
C LEU A 42 -10.12 -11.30 -2.84
N TRP A 43 -8.80 -11.47 -2.78
CA TRP A 43 -7.93 -10.57 -2.02
C TRP A 43 -7.12 -9.64 -2.93
N VAL A 44 -7.18 -8.35 -2.61
CA VAL A 44 -6.52 -7.26 -3.35
C VAL A 44 -5.59 -6.50 -2.42
N GLY A 45 -4.33 -6.27 -2.83
CA GLY A 45 -3.37 -5.47 -2.08
C GLY A 45 -2.46 -4.66 -3.01
N ASN A 46 -1.84 -3.60 -2.49
CA ASN A 46 -0.82 -2.84 -3.20
C ASN A 46 0.55 -3.49 -2.99
N PHE A 47 1.20 -3.95 -4.07
CA PHE A 47 2.56 -4.49 -4.00
C PHE A 47 3.58 -3.35 -4.07
N GLU A 48 4.03 -2.88 -2.92
CA GLU A 48 4.93 -1.74 -2.80
C GLU A 48 6.38 -2.18 -2.71
N GLY A 49 6.97 -2.40 -3.86
CA GLY A 49 8.32 -2.94 -4.04
C GLY A 49 8.44 -3.71 -5.34
N VAL A 50 9.51 -4.45 -5.54
CA VAL A 50 9.71 -5.30 -6.72
C VAL A 50 10.06 -6.73 -6.35
N ALA A 51 9.60 -7.70 -7.16
CA ALA A 51 9.98 -9.11 -7.10
C ALA A 51 10.85 -9.42 -8.33
N SER A 52 12.16 -9.30 -8.18
CA SER A 52 13.12 -9.35 -9.29
C SER A 52 14.48 -9.86 -8.85
N THR A 53 15.16 -10.55 -9.76
CA THR A 53 16.58 -10.90 -9.64
C THR A 53 17.49 -9.74 -10.04
N SER A 54 16.97 -8.81 -10.85
CA SER A 54 17.67 -7.63 -11.36
C SER A 54 17.52 -6.42 -10.44
N SER A 55 18.52 -5.54 -10.44
CA SER A 55 18.48 -4.24 -9.76
C SER A 55 19.41 -3.24 -10.42
N ALA A 56 18.89 -2.04 -10.67
CA ALA A 56 19.69 -0.90 -11.08
C ALA A 56 20.46 -0.24 -9.91
N ASN A 57 20.16 -0.63 -8.67
CA ASN A 57 20.81 -0.20 -7.45
C ASN A 57 21.98 -1.13 -7.06
N SER A 58 22.88 -0.67 -6.21
CA SER A 58 24.04 -1.42 -5.71
C SER A 58 24.09 -1.45 -4.18
N GLY A 59 24.91 -2.35 -3.62
CA GLY A 59 25.10 -2.48 -2.18
C GLY A 59 23.81 -2.85 -1.45
N ILE A 60 23.61 -2.26 -0.26
CA ILE A 60 22.42 -2.50 0.57
C ILE A 60 21.14 -2.05 -0.14
N TYR A 61 21.20 -1.01 -0.95
CA TYR A 61 20.04 -0.49 -1.66
C TYR A 61 19.57 -1.38 -2.81
N ALA A 62 20.41 -2.34 -3.27
CA ALA A 62 19.96 -3.38 -4.18
C ALA A 62 18.99 -4.39 -3.51
N LYS A 63 18.82 -4.32 -2.19
CA LYS A 63 17.95 -5.19 -1.39
C LYS A 63 16.72 -4.45 -0.84
N ALA A 64 16.82 -3.12 -0.64
CA ALA A 64 15.68 -2.32 -0.20
C ALA A 64 14.57 -2.37 -1.25
N PHE A 65 13.33 -2.57 -0.85
CA PHE A 65 12.16 -2.70 -1.75
C PHE A 65 12.28 -3.78 -2.86
N ARG A 66 13.21 -4.74 -2.71
CA ARG A 66 13.38 -5.84 -3.67
C ARG A 66 13.45 -7.20 -2.98
N VAL A 67 12.66 -8.13 -3.47
CA VAL A 67 12.70 -9.54 -3.10
C VAL A 67 12.97 -10.41 -4.32
N GLU A 68 13.43 -11.65 -4.09
CA GLU A 68 13.51 -12.65 -5.14
C GLU A 68 12.08 -13.06 -5.58
N PRO A 69 11.82 -13.27 -6.88
CA PRO A 69 10.48 -13.64 -7.37
C PRO A 69 9.85 -14.84 -6.66
N ALA A 70 10.68 -15.82 -6.27
CA ALA A 70 10.22 -17.02 -5.57
C ALA A 70 9.56 -16.74 -4.20
N VAL A 71 9.73 -15.56 -3.63
CA VAL A 71 9.11 -15.14 -2.36
C VAL A 71 7.59 -15.04 -2.48
N LEU A 72 7.08 -14.69 -3.67
CA LEU A 72 5.63 -14.52 -3.93
C LEU A 72 4.83 -15.79 -3.65
N LYS A 73 5.42 -17.00 -3.83
CA LYS A 73 4.76 -18.28 -3.53
C LYS A 73 4.35 -18.43 -2.06
N ASN A 74 4.95 -17.66 -1.16
CA ASN A 74 4.70 -17.71 0.27
C ASN A 74 3.60 -16.76 0.71
N VAL A 75 3.17 -15.82 -0.16
CA VAL A 75 2.06 -14.88 0.11
C VAL A 75 0.76 -15.45 -0.47
N ARG A 76 0.18 -16.41 0.23
CA ARG A 76 -0.86 -17.31 -0.34
C ARG A 76 -2.27 -16.71 -0.39
N HIS A 77 -2.50 -15.59 0.30
CA HIS A 77 -3.82 -14.98 0.38
C HIS A 77 -4.17 -14.09 -0.81
N MET A 78 -3.15 -13.58 -1.52
CA MET A 78 -3.37 -12.56 -2.53
C MET A 78 -3.76 -13.16 -3.88
N ASP A 79 -4.78 -12.58 -4.51
CA ASP A 79 -5.26 -12.93 -5.85
C ASP A 79 -4.94 -11.85 -6.88
N ILE A 80 -4.95 -10.58 -6.45
CA ILE A 80 -4.79 -9.43 -7.32
C ILE A 80 -3.88 -8.40 -6.64
N TYR A 81 -2.90 -7.90 -7.38
CA TYR A 81 -2.02 -6.84 -6.92
C TYR A 81 -2.21 -5.56 -7.74
N GLY A 82 -2.44 -4.43 -7.05
CA GLY A 82 -2.16 -3.10 -7.59
C GLY A 82 -0.65 -2.87 -7.63
N PHE A 83 -0.14 -2.34 -8.73
CA PHE A 83 1.29 -2.13 -8.92
C PHE A 83 1.62 -0.69 -9.40
N ALA A 84 0.70 0.25 -9.17
CA ALA A 84 0.91 1.67 -9.39
C ALA A 84 1.33 2.35 -8.09
N ASN A 85 2.64 2.39 -7.80
CA ASN A 85 3.20 3.05 -6.62
C ASN A 85 4.62 3.57 -6.91
N ASN A 86 5.10 4.51 -6.09
CA ASN A 86 6.38 5.20 -6.26
C ASN A 86 7.62 4.30 -6.07
N HIS A 87 7.49 3.08 -5.55
CA HIS A 87 8.59 2.11 -5.42
C HIS A 87 8.62 1.06 -6.53
N ALA A 88 7.60 1.02 -7.41
CA ALA A 88 7.50 0.04 -8.49
C ALA A 88 8.67 0.14 -9.49
N MET A 89 9.23 1.34 -9.70
CA MET A 89 10.36 1.58 -10.61
C MET A 89 11.72 1.73 -9.92
N GLU A 90 11.80 1.55 -8.59
CA GLU A 90 13.01 1.84 -7.81
C GLU A 90 14.25 1.05 -8.28
N HIS A 91 14.04 -0.15 -8.81
CA HIS A 91 15.10 -1.03 -9.33
C HIS A 91 15.21 -1.03 -10.87
N GLY A 92 14.53 -0.11 -11.54
CA GLY A 92 14.58 0.08 -12.99
C GLY A 92 13.55 -0.74 -13.78
N PRO A 93 13.47 -0.50 -15.09
CA PRO A 93 12.44 -1.09 -15.96
C PRO A 93 12.50 -2.62 -16.05
N GLU A 94 13.69 -3.20 -16.02
CA GLU A 94 13.86 -4.65 -16.06
C GLU A 94 13.24 -5.32 -14.84
N ALA A 95 13.53 -4.79 -13.63
CA ALA A 95 12.97 -5.28 -12.38
C ALA A 95 11.44 -5.12 -12.31
N TYR A 96 10.91 -4.01 -12.85
CA TYR A 96 9.49 -3.80 -13.00
C TYR A 96 8.84 -4.90 -13.86
N CYS A 97 9.36 -5.12 -15.06
CA CYS A 97 8.83 -6.13 -15.99
C CYS A 97 8.94 -7.56 -15.42
N GLU A 98 10.04 -7.87 -14.73
CA GLU A 98 10.22 -9.16 -14.06
C GLU A 98 9.20 -9.34 -12.94
N THR A 99 8.90 -8.29 -12.16
CA THR A 99 7.88 -8.30 -11.11
C THR A 99 6.50 -8.62 -11.66
N VAL A 100 6.08 -7.95 -12.75
CA VAL A 100 4.78 -8.21 -13.40
C VAL A 100 4.69 -9.68 -13.83
N LYS A 101 5.74 -10.19 -14.48
CA LYS A 101 5.80 -11.60 -14.92
C LYS A 101 5.76 -12.56 -13.73
N ALA A 102 6.45 -12.23 -12.63
CA ALA A 102 6.47 -13.06 -11.43
C ALA A 102 5.08 -13.13 -10.77
N ILE A 103 4.40 -11.99 -10.60
CA ILE A 103 3.03 -11.94 -10.06
C ILE A 103 2.10 -12.82 -10.89
N GLN A 104 2.12 -12.65 -12.22
CA GLN A 104 1.28 -13.42 -13.15
C GLN A 104 1.67 -14.90 -13.15
N GLY A 105 2.97 -15.21 -13.06
CA GLY A 105 3.50 -16.57 -13.03
C GLY A 105 3.06 -17.38 -11.79
N TYR A 106 2.76 -16.71 -10.69
CA TYR A 106 2.17 -17.32 -9.48
C TYR A 106 0.64 -17.32 -9.49
N GLY A 107 0.00 -16.98 -10.62
CA GLY A 107 -1.44 -17.05 -10.81
C GLY A 107 -2.22 -15.84 -10.29
N CYS A 108 -1.53 -14.80 -9.84
CA CYS A 108 -2.17 -13.56 -9.41
C CYS A 108 -2.39 -12.62 -10.61
N LYS A 109 -3.43 -11.81 -10.56
CA LYS A 109 -3.65 -10.72 -11.51
C LYS A 109 -2.88 -9.48 -11.05
N VAL A 110 -2.55 -8.60 -12.00
CA VAL A 110 -1.92 -7.31 -11.73
C VAL A 110 -2.66 -6.21 -12.48
N PHE A 111 -2.74 -5.02 -11.90
CA PHE A 111 -3.36 -3.83 -12.51
C PHE A 111 -2.61 -2.56 -12.09
N GLY A 112 -2.94 -1.44 -12.74
CA GLY A 112 -2.25 -0.17 -12.53
C GLY A 112 -1.00 0.00 -13.40
N LEU A 113 -0.80 -0.89 -14.39
CA LEU A 113 0.27 -0.76 -15.38
C LEU A 113 -0.09 0.34 -16.40
N ARG A 114 0.90 0.98 -17.02
CA ARG A 114 0.66 2.02 -18.03
C ARG A 114 -0.22 1.53 -19.18
N ASP A 115 0.01 0.29 -19.63
CA ASP A 115 -0.71 -0.30 -20.74
C ASP A 115 -1.92 -1.15 -20.30
N GLN A 116 -2.06 -1.42 -18.99
CA GLN A 116 -3.16 -2.17 -18.39
C GLN A 116 -3.52 -1.52 -17.04
N LYS A 117 -4.22 -0.39 -17.11
CA LYS A 117 -4.60 0.39 -15.93
C LYS A 117 -5.60 -0.36 -15.05
N SER A 118 -6.49 -1.12 -15.69
CA SER A 118 -7.64 -1.77 -15.06
C SER A 118 -7.60 -3.29 -15.21
N CYS A 119 -8.16 -3.99 -14.21
CA CYS A 119 -8.44 -5.41 -14.21
C CYS A 119 -9.94 -5.63 -14.00
N ILE A 120 -10.61 -6.33 -14.95
CA ILE A 120 -12.05 -6.56 -14.91
C ILE A 120 -12.31 -8.04 -14.62
N PHE A 121 -13.30 -8.32 -13.77
CA PHE A 121 -13.68 -9.69 -13.41
C PHE A 121 -15.11 -9.72 -12.86
N GLU A 122 -15.68 -10.94 -12.82
CA GLU A 122 -16.99 -11.21 -12.20
C GLU A 122 -16.79 -11.69 -10.75
N HIS A 123 -17.58 -11.13 -9.82
CA HIS A 123 -17.63 -11.58 -8.43
C HIS A 123 -19.04 -11.44 -7.85
N GLN A 124 -19.57 -12.52 -7.30
CA GLN A 124 -20.93 -12.55 -6.73
C GLN A 124 -22.03 -12.01 -7.69
N GLY A 125 -21.89 -12.31 -8.99
CA GLY A 125 -22.82 -11.84 -10.03
C GLY A 125 -22.72 -10.36 -10.39
N LYS A 126 -21.65 -9.69 -9.95
CA LYS A 126 -21.36 -8.30 -10.27
C LYS A 126 -20.06 -8.19 -11.08
N THR A 127 -20.11 -7.50 -12.19
CA THR A 127 -18.88 -7.07 -12.91
C THR A 127 -18.16 -6.01 -12.07
N VAL A 128 -16.90 -6.24 -11.78
CA VAL A 128 -16.04 -5.32 -11.01
C VAL A 128 -14.84 -4.92 -11.83
N SER A 129 -14.51 -3.64 -11.86
CA SER A 129 -13.26 -3.12 -12.41
C SER A 129 -12.39 -2.54 -11.29
N LEU A 130 -11.13 -2.98 -11.23
CA LEU A 130 -10.12 -2.42 -10.35
C LEU A 130 -9.15 -1.60 -11.20
N THR A 131 -9.10 -0.30 -11.01
CA THR A 131 -8.18 0.62 -11.70
C THR A 131 -7.11 1.07 -10.73
N GLY A 132 -5.83 0.97 -11.10
CA GLY A 132 -4.69 1.37 -10.26
C GLY A 132 -4.07 2.67 -10.75
N MET A 133 -3.78 3.61 -9.82
CA MET A 133 -3.16 4.90 -10.14
C MET A 133 -2.21 5.33 -9.03
N CYS A 134 -1.12 6.02 -9.40
CA CYS A 134 -0.22 6.67 -8.46
C CYS A 134 -0.09 8.15 -8.78
N THR A 135 -0.25 9.01 -7.77
CA THR A 135 -0.05 10.47 -7.90
C THR A 135 1.16 10.95 -7.10
N ARG A 136 2.01 10.03 -6.62
CA ARG A 136 3.22 10.39 -5.89
C ARG A 136 4.36 10.70 -6.85
N ILE A 137 5.22 11.62 -6.43
CA ILE A 137 6.45 11.95 -7.17
C ILE A 137 7.34 10.71 -7.21
N GLU A 138 7.87 10.41 -8.39
CA GLU A 138 8.85 9.36 -8.57
C GLU A 138 10.12 9.62 -7.78
N VAL A 139 10.61 8.59 -7.09
CA VAL A 139 11.89 8.63 -6.36
C VAL A 139 13.06 8.21 -7.25
N THR A 140 12.79 7.88 -8.51
CA THR A 140 13.77 7.37 -9.47
C THR A 140 13.85 8.24 -10.72
N LYS A 141 14.92 8.04 -11.53
CA LYS A 141 15.12 8.71 -12.81
C LYS A 141 14.37 8.06 -13.99
N TRP A 142 13.69 6.92 -13.74
CA TRP A 142 13.05 6.15 -14.78
C TRP A 142 11.65 6.70 -15.05
N GLU A 143 11.27 6.73 -16.32
CA GLU A 143 9.89 7.01 -16.70
C GLU A 143 8.97 5.89 -16.16
N PRO A 144 7.85 6.22 -15.48
CA PRO A 144 6.95 5.23 -14.92
C PRO A 144 6.36 4.30 -15.98
N LEU A 145 6.41 2.98 -15.71
CA LEU A 145 5.72 1.96 -16.51
C LEU A 145 4.36 1.60 -15.92
N TYR A 146 3.92 2.31 -14.89
CA TYR A 146 2.59 2.24 -14.29
C TYR A 146 1.81 3.54 -14.55
N TRP A 147 0.50 3.54 -14.29
CA TRP A 147 -0.35 4.70 -14.50
C TRP A 147 -0.05 5.76 -13.43
N HIS A 148 0.73 6.74 -13.87
CA HIS A 148 1.32 7.75 -13.00
C HIS A 148 0.82 9.14 -13.35
N ASN A 149 0.28 9.83 -12.33
CA ASN A 149 -0.11 11.24 -12.37
C ASN A 149 -0.84 11.66 -13.66
N PRO A 150 -1.89 10.90 -14.06
CA PRO A 150 -2.62 11.20 -15.28
C PRO A 150 -3.35 12.54 -15.19
N GLU A 151 -3.56 13.15 -16.35
CA GLU A 151 -4.43 14.31 -16.44
C GLU A 151 -5.92 13.93 -16.25
N TYR A 152 -6.74 14.87 -15.85
CA TYR A 152 -8.18 14.65 -15.63
C TYR A 152 -8.87 13.99 -16.84
N LYS A 153 -8.53 14.46 -18.05
CA LYS A 153 -9.07 13.91 -19.28
C LYS A 153 -8.71 12.44 -19.50
N GLU A 154 -7.48 12.04 -19.17
CA GLU A 154 -7.04 10.64 -19.29
C GLU A 154 -7.81 9.74 -18.32
N ILE A 155 -8.17 10.26 -17.14
CA ILE A 155 -8.98 9.54 -16.16
C ILE A 155 -10.41 9.36 -16.68
N GLU A 156 -11.03 10.42 -17.22
CA GLU A 156 -12.36 10.37 -17.82
C GLU A 156 -12.40 9.39 -19.00
N GLU A 157 -11.38 9.39 -19.85
CA GLU A 157 -11.26 8.47 -20.99
C GLU A 157 -11.14 7.02 -20.53
N GLU A 158 -10.36 6.74 -19.47
CA GLU A 158 -10.25 5.38 -18.90
C GLU A 158 -11.59 4.93 -18.33
N VAL A 159 -12.25 5.77 -17.51
CA VAL A 159 -13.56 5.44 -16.92
C VAL A 159 -14.63 5.16 -17.98
N ALA A 160 -14.61 5.91 -19.08
CA ALA A 160 -15.54 5.73 -20.20
C ALA A 160 -15.34 4.41 -20.95
N GLN A 161 -14.13 3.83 -20.91
CA GLN A 161 -13.83 2.53 -21.53
C GLN A 161 -14.22 1.33 -20.65
N LEU A 162 -14.45 1.53 -19.35
CA LEU A 162 -14.88 0.48 -18.43
C LEU A 162 -16.33 0.08 -18.74
N PRO A 163 -16.74 -1.19 -18.49
CA PRO A 163 -18.13 -1.60 -18.68
C PRO A 163 -19.09 -0.70 -17.89
N SER A 164 -20.14 -0.26 -18.53
CA SER A 164 -21.08 0.73 -17.96
C SER A 164 -21.81 0.24 -16.70
N ASP A 165 -22.00 -1.08 -16.58
CA ASP A 165 -22.65 -1.77 -15.46
C ASP A 165 -21.66 -2.26 -14.40
N ALA A 166 -20.34 -2.09 -14.62
CA ALA A 166 -19.32 -2.48 -13.66
C ALA A 166 -19.35 -1.61 -12.40
N PHE A 167 -19.11 -2.23 -11.25
CA PHE A 167 -18.73 -1.53 -10.03
C PHE A 167 -17.27 -1.11 -10.13
N LYS A 168 -17.02 0.19 -10.25
CA LYS A 168 -15.72 0.78 -10.56
C LYS A 168 -14.97 1.16 -9.30
N VAL A 169 -13.88 0.45 -9.01
CA VAL A 169 -13.01 0.70 -7.86
C VAL A 169 -11.71 1.35 -8.33
N LEU A 170 -11.38 2.50 -7.76
CA LEU A 170 -10.06 3.09 -7.89
C LEU A 170 -9.20 2.72 -6.70
N TYR A 171 -8.03 2.15 -6.98
CA TYR A 171 -7.01 1.77 -6.00
C TYR A 171 -5.83 2.72 -6.18
N ILE A 172 -5.68 3.72 -5.29
CA ILE A 172 -4.82 4.87 -5.53
C ILE A 172 -3.72 5.04 -4.48
N HIS A 173 -2.49 5.24 -4.97
CA HIS A 173 -1.31 5.50 -4.16
C HIS A 173 -1.02 7.01 -4.13
N TRP A 174 -1.36 7.68 -3.03
CA TRP A 174 -1.43 9.14 -2.95
C TRP A 174 -1.18 9.73 -1.56
N GLY A 175 -1.25 11.07 -1.46
CA GLY A 175 -1.23 11.79 -0.19
C GLY A 175 0.17 11.98 0.39
N ASN A 176 0.26 12.30 1.67
CA ASN A 176 1.51 12.50 2.39
C ASN A 176 1.69 11.42 3.46
N GLU A 177 2.94 10.99 3.64
CA GLU A 177 3.30 9.96 4.62
C GLU A 177 3.08 10.44 6.05
N TYR A 178 2.75 9.50 6.94
CA TYR A 178 2.73 9.62 8.40
C TYR A 178 1.71 10.60 8.98
N ILE A 179 0.77 11.09 8.18
CA ILE A 179 -0.32 11.95 8.63
C ILE A 179 -1.67 11.22 8.54
N ASN A 180 -2.49 11.30 9.59
CA ASN A 180 -3.74 10.56 9.73
C ASN A 180 -4.98 11.27 9.15
N ARG A 181 -4.79 12.21 8.24
CA ARG A 181 -5.85 12.84 7.45
C ARG A 181 -5.36 13.25 6.06
N PRO A 182 -6.22 13.25 5.04
CA PRO A 182 -5.89 13.79 3.72
C PRO A 182 -5.77 15.33 3.77
N SER A 183 -5.13 15.91 2.75
CA SER A 183 -5.20 17.37 2.49
C SER A 183 -6.54 17.74 1.87
N ALA A 184 -6.90 19.05 1.93
CA ALA A 184 -8.08 19.56 1.23
C ALA A 184 -8.00 19.35 -0.29
N ALA A 185 -6.81 19.48 -0.88
CA ALA A 185 -6.60 19.21 -2.30
C ALA A 185 -6.86 17.73 -2.63
N GLN A 186 -6.40 16.80 -1.77
CA GLN A 186 -6.66 15.36 -1.91
C GLN A 186 -8.14 15.04 -1.79
N LYS A 187 -8.85 15.64 -0.82
CA LYS A 187 -10.33 15.50 -0.69
C LYS A 187 -11.07 15.99 -1.92
N LYS A 188 -10.71 17.18 -2.40
CA LYS A 188 -11.31 17.73 -3.62
C LYS A 188 -11.10 16.83 -4.83
N PHE A 189 -9.91 16.26 -4.96
CA PHE A 189 -9.59 15.33 -6.03
C PHE A 189 -10.37 14.00 -5.86
N ALA A 190 -10.50 13.48 -4.64
CA ALA A 190 -11.31 12.30 -4.35
C ALA A 190 -12.79 12.48 -4.76
N HIS A 191 -13.38 13.63 -4.42
CA HIS A 191 -14.75 13.96 -4.81
C HIS A 191 -14.89 14.04 -6.33
N TRP A 192 -13.94 14.66 -7.01
CA TRP A 192 -13.93 14.73 -8.47
C TRP A 192 -13.81 13.32 -9.10
N LEU A 193 -12.99 12.43 -8.57
CA LEU A 193 -12.86 11.05 -9.03
C LEU A 193 -14.20 10.27 -8.91
N ILE A 194 -14.94 10.51 -7.85
CA ILE A 194 -16.30 9.95 -7.71
C ILE A 194 -17.23 10.56 -8.78
N ASP A 195 -17.15 11.85 -9.03
CA ASP A 195 -17.95 12.53 -10.05
C ASP A 195 -17.58 12.07 -11.48
N ALA A 196 -16.32 11.71 -11.71
CA ALA A 196 -15.84 11.11 -12.95
C ALA A 196 -16.37 9.69 -13.20
N GLY A 197 -16.92 9.02 -12.17
CA GLY A 197 -17.65 7.76 -12.33
C GLY A 197 -17.12 6.56 -11.55
N PHE A 198 -16.16 6.71 -10.64
CA PHE A 198 -15.78 5.66 -9.71
C PHE A 198 -16.86 5.47 -8.62
N ASP A 199 -17.05 4.21 -8.18
CA ASP A 199 -18.02 3.84 -7.15
C ASP A 199 -17.39 3.68 -5.78
N LEU A 200 -16.07 3.41 -5.76
CA LEU A 200 -15.28 3.23 -4.55
C LEU A 200 -13.86 3.72 -4.79
N ILE A 201 -13.28 4.41 -3.81
CA ILE A 201 -11.86 4.76 -3.78
C ILE A 201 -11.20 4.08 -2.59
N ILE A 202 -10.09 3.38 -2.84
CA ILE A 202 -9.22 2.77 -1.85
C ILE A 202 -7.84 3.43 -1.94
N GLY A 203 -7.49 4.20 -0.93
CA GLY A 203 -6.23 4.94 -0.86
C GLY A 203 -5.14 4.21 -0.07
N MET A 204 -3.89 4.45 -0.48
CA MET A 204 -2.65 3.91 0.11
C MET A 204 -1.53 4.93 0.04
N HIS A 205 -0.34 4.62 0.52
CA HIS A 205 0.87 5.42 0.60
C HIS A 205 1.11 6.14 1.94
N PRO A 206 0.13 6.72 2.66
CA PRO A 206 0.44 7.39 3.93
C PRO A 206 1.10 6.50 4.98
N HIS A 207 1.09 5.18 4.82
CA HIS A 207 1.57 4.15 5.75
C HIS A 207 0.92 4.22 7.14
N VAL A 208 -0.13 5.01 7.27
CA VAL A 208 -0.98 5.13 8.47
C VAL A 208 -2.43 5.15 8.04
N LEU A 209 -3.31 4.74 8.95
CA LEU A 209 -4.74 4.82 8.70
C LEU A 209 -5.18 6.28 8.52
N GLN A 210 -6.08 6.50 7.57
CA GLN A 210 -6.86 7.73 7.43
C GLN A 210 -8.35 7.36 7.42
N GLY A 211 -9.20 8.35 7.67
CA GLY A 211 -10.64 8.18 7.68
C GLY A 211 -11.23 7.80 6.33
N TYR A 212 -12.53 7.53 6.35
CA TYR A 212 -13.36 7.35 5.17
C TYR A 212 -14.59 8.24 5.24
N GLU A 213 -15.17 8.55 4.09
CA GLU A 213 -16.44 9.27 3.97
C GLU A 213 -17.33 8.67 2.89
N ASP A 214 -18.61 8.98 2.98
CA ASP A 214 -19.58 8.73 1.92
C ASP A 214 -19.85 10.05 1.17
N TYR A 215 -19.48 10.08 -0.10
CA TYR A 215 -19.74 11.21 -0.98
C TYR A 215 -20.69 10.80 -2.11
N LYS A 216 -21.86 11.44 -2.20
CA LYS A 216 -22.92 11.10 -3.17
C LYS A 216 -23.33 9.61 -3.15
N GLY A 217 -23.32 8.99 -1.95
CA GLY A 217 -23.67 7.59 -1.77
C GLY A 217 -22.56 6.59 -2.16
N LYS A 218 -21.35 7.06 -2.46
CA LYS A 218 -20.18 6.27 -2.81
C LYS A 218 -19.11 6.43 -1.75
N ARG A 219 -18.33 5.36 -1.47
CA ARG A 219 -17.37 5.31 -0.37
C ARG A 219 -15.96 5.70 -0.82
N ILE A 220 -15.27 6.51 0.01
CA ILE A 220 -13.87 6.90 -0.15
C ILE A 220 -13.09 6.54 1.10
N TYR A 221 -12.17 5.58 1.02
CA TYR A 221 -11.16 5.30 2.05
C TYR A 221 -9.88 6.03 1.68
N TYR A 222 -9.43 6.98 2.50
CA TYR A 222 -8.27 7.81 2.17
C TYR A 222 -6.92 7.09 2.34
N SER A 223 -6.81 6.19 3.33
CA SER A 223 -5.67 5.28 3.47
C SER A 223 -6.02 4.08 4.33
N LEU A 224 -5.69 2.89 3.84
CA LEU A 224 -5.81 1.66 4.61
C LEU A 224 -4.55 1.34 5.45
N GLY A 225 -3.52 2.20 5.44
CA GLY A 225 -2.27 1.93 6.12
C GLY A 225 -1.52 0.72 5.55
N ASN A 226 -0.78 0.01 6.40
CA ASN A 226 0.03 -1.14 5.99
C ASN A 226 -0.68 -2.47 6.25
N CYS A 227 -0.49 -3.44 5.34
CA CYS A 227 -0.89 -4.83 5.55
C CYS A 227 0.33 -5.70 5.94
N VAL A 228 1.44 -5.58 5.21
CA VAL A 228 2.73 -6.20 5.52
C VAL A 228 3.81 -5.18 5.22
N PHE A 229 4.52 -4.71 6.23
CA PHE A 229 5.58 -3.72 6.02
C PHE A 229 6.53 -3.68 7.21
N ASP A 230 7.85 -3.77 6.98
CA ASP A 230 8.87 -3.64 8.03
C ASP A 230 9.17 -2.16 8.28
N MET A 231 8.30 -1.49 9.02
CA MET A 231 8.47 -0.09 9.43
C MET A 231 8.52 0.02 10.95
N PRO A 232 9.51 0.74 11.51
CA PRO A 232 9.74 0.77 12.96
C PRO A 232 8.76 1.63 13.77
N SER A 233 7.93 2.46 13.10
CA SER A 233 6.99 3.34 13.78
C SER A 233 5.70 2.61 14.15
N GLU A 234 5.25 2.72 15.39
CA GLU A 234 4.02 2.05 15.88
C GLU A 234 2.78 2.47 15.09
N GLN A 235 2.70 3.72 14.65
CA GLN A 235 1.59 4.18 13.81
C GLN A 235 1.54 3.48 12.44
N CYS A 236 2.70 3.05 11.92
CA CYS A 236 2.80 2.33 10.65
C CYS A 236 2.54 0.82 10.79
N LYS A 237 2.37 0.33 12.03
CA LYS A 237 1.95 -1.05 12.31
C LYS A 237 0.44 -1.23 12.33
N LEU A 238 -0.33 -0.18 12.06
CA LEU A 238 -1.79 -0.22 11.97
C LEU A 238 -2.23 -0.13 10.52
N GLY A 239 -3.19 -0.95 10.17
CA GLY A 239 -3.84 -0.95 8.87
C GLY A 239 -5.30 -1.35 8.98
N ALA A 240 -5.97 -1.47 7.84
CA ALA A 240 -7.34 -1.95 7.75
C ALA A 240 -7.51 -3.01 6.67
N LEU A 241 -8.39 -3.96 6.94
CA LEU A 241 -8.99 -4.85 5.97
C LEU A 241 -10.41 -4.34 5.70
N VAL A 242 -10.65 -3.88 4.48
CA VAL A 242 -11.98 -3.48 4.01
C VAL A 242 -12.55 -4.61 3.16
N THR A 243 -13.78 -5.03 3.45
CA THR A 243 -14.47 -6.05 2.66
C THR A 243 -15.70 -5.48 2.00
N ILE A 244 -15.99 -5.96 0.78
CA ILE A 244 -17.22 -5.66 0.05
C ILE A 244 -17.96 -6.96 -0.23
N ASP A 245 -19.27 -6.92 0.00
CA ASP A 245 -20.19 -8.00 -0.31
C ASP A 245 -21.33 -7.48 -1.21
N PHE A 246 -21.58 -8.16 -2.32
CA PHE A 246 -22.65 -7.83 -3.29
C PHE A 246 -23.87 -8.72 -3.21
N LEU A 247 -23.92 -9.72 -2.31
CA LEU A 247 -25.00 -10.70 -2.24
C LEU A 247 -26.40 -10.08 -2.01
N SER A 248 -26.47 -8.89 -1.44
CA SER A 248 -27.74 -8.16 -1.24
C SER A 248 -28.12 -7.25 -2.42
N GLY A 249 -27.38 -7.28 -3.53
CA GLY A 249 -27.58 -6.42 -4.71
C GLY A 249 -26.92 -5.04 -4.61
N SER A 250 -26.74 -4.50 -3.41
CA SER A 250 -25.99 -3.26 -3.15
C SER A 250 -24.69 -3.58 -2.42
N PRO A 251 -23.61 -2.80 -2.62
CA PRO A 251 -22.36 -3.03 -1.93
C PRO A 251 -22.53 -2.83 -0.42
N LYS A 252 -22.12 -3.83 0.37
CA LYS A 252 -22.01 -3.73 1.83
C LYS A 252 -20.55 -3.71 2.21
N TYR A 253 -20.17 -2.70 2.95
CA TYR A 253 -18.80 -2.51 3.44
C TYR A 253 -18.68 -3.01 4.88
N SER A 254 -17.51 -3.57 5.20
CA SER A 254 -17.11 -3.87 6.57
C SER A 254 -15.63 -3.60 6.74
N GLU A 255 -15.28 -2.96 7.83
CA GLU A 255 -13.93 -2.57 8.19
C GLU A 255 -13.46 -3.40 9.38
N LYS A 256 -12.22 -3.91 9.31
CA LYS A 256 -11.53 -4.55 10.42
C LYS A 256 -10.15 -3.94 10.56
N TYR A 257 -9.72 -3.70 11.80
CA TYR A 257 -8.37 -3.24 12.07
C TYR A 257 -7.36 -4.36 11.89
N ILE A 258 -6.24 -4.01 11.28
CA ILE A 258 -5.04 -4.84 11.21
C ILE A 258 -3.98 -4.24 12.13
N LYS A 259 -3.31 -5.10 12.91
CA LYS A 259 -2.12 -4.73 13.68
C LYS A 259 -0.99 -5.68 13.36
N LEU A 260 0.14 -5.12 12.93
CA LEU A 260 1.35 -5.89 12.68
C LEU A 260 2.03 -6.25 14.01
N ASP A 261 2.43 -7.49 14.15
CA ASP A 261 3.24 -7.95 15.26
C ASP A 261 4.73 -7.58 15.10
N ASN A 262 5.58 -8.07 15.98
CA ASN A 262 7.02 -7.79 15.92
C ASN A 262 7.74 -8.47 14.74
N GLU A 263 7.10 -9.46 14.09
CA GLU A 263 7.57 -10.09 12.87
C GLU A 263 6.95 -9.45 11.61
N CYS A 264 6.23 -8.33 11.77
CA CYS A 264 5.46 -7.62 10.74
C CYS A 264 4.36 -8.48 10.09
N CYS A 265 3.89 -9.52 10.77
CA CYS A 265 2.73 -10.29 10.35
C CYS A 265 1.44 -9.61 10.81
N PRO A 266 0.43 -9.43 9.95
CA PRO A 266 -0.82 -8.80 10.29
C PRO A 266 -1.74 -9.74 11.10
N HIS A 267 -2.38 -9.17 12.10
CA HIS A 267 -3.45 -9.79 12.88
C HIS A 267 -4.70 -8.92 12.80
N ILE A 268 -5.87 -9.55 12.66
CA ILE A 268 -7.13 -8.84 12.87
C ILE A 268 -7.31 -8.62 14.36
N VAL A 269 -7.53 -7.37 14.74
CA VAL A 269 -7.71 -6.97 16.14
C VAL A 269 -9.05 -6.26 16.35
N HIS A 270 -9.55 -6.28 17.58
CA HIS A 270 -10.74 -5.51 17.95
C HIS A 270 -10.38 -4.02 18.08
N GLU A 271 -11.35 -3.14 17.83
CA GLU A 271 -11.20 -1.70 17.96
C GLU A 271 -10.63 -1.28 19.32
N ARG A 272 -11.03 -1.94 20.43
CA ARG A 272 -10.51 -1.70 21.78
C ARG A 272 -8.99 -1.95 21.94
N GLU A 273 -8.36 -2.66 21.00
CA GLU A 273 -6.93 -2.96 20.99
C GLU A 273 -6.13 -1.91 20.20
N VAL A 274 -6.86 -1.00 19.55
CA VAL A 274 -6.32 0.11 18.77
C VAL A 274 -6.45 1.39 19.60
N PRO A 275 -5.43 2.26 19.66
CA PRO A 275 -5.56 3.55 20.35
C PRO A 275 -6.68 4.41 19.73
N ASN A 276 -7.47 5.09 20.57
CA ASN A 276 -8.65 5.86 20.12
C ASN A 276 -8.37 6.85 19.01
N CYS A 277 -7.17 7.44 18.95
CA CYS A 277 -6.76 8.36 17.89
C CYS A 277 -6.56 7.71 16.52
N TRP A 278 -6.70 6.39 16.42
CA TRP A 278 -6.66 5.59 15.18
C TRP A 278 -7.98 4.88 14.91
N HIS A 279 -9.04 5.10 15.72
CA HIS A 279 -10.38 4.60 15.41
C HIS A 279 -10.95 5.33 14.20
N PHE A 280 -11.67 4.63 13.34
CA PHE A 280 -12.31 5.26 12.18
C PHE A 280 -13.27 6.38 12.58
N SER A 281 -13.97 6.27 13.72
CA SER A 281 -14.81 7.36 14.24
C SER A 281 -14.01 8.65 14.44
N PHE A 282 -12.86 8.57 15.11
CA PHE A 282 -11.95 9.72 15.29
C PHE A 282 -11.34 10.20 13.96
N LEU A 283 -10.89 9.28 13.12
CA LEU A 283 -10.28 9.62 11.83
C LEU A 283 -11.28 10.30 10.88
N ASN A 284 -12.55 9.88 10.90
CA ASN A 284 -13.62 10.49 10.11
C ASN A 284 -13.96 11.91 10.60
N GLU A 285 -13.92 12.17 11.91
CA GLU A 285 -14.04 13.53 12.47
C GLU A 285 -12.92 14.44 11.94
N ARG A 286 -11.70 13.92 11.80
CA ARG A 286 -10.57 14.68 11.26
C ARG A 286 -10.74 15.08 9.79
N LEU A 287 -11.60 14.41 9.03
CA LEU A 287 -11.93 14.80 7.66
C LEU A 287 -12.73 16.11 7.61
N GLN A 288 -13.36 16.51 8.71
CA GLN A 288 -14.13 17.75 8.80
C GLN A 288 -13.29 18.98 9.19
N ILE A 289 -12.00 18.77 9.50
CA ILE A 289 -11.10 19.89 9.85
C ILE A 289 -10.85 20.70 8.59
N ASP A 290 -11.16 22.01 8.67
CA ASP A 290 -10.81 22.95 7.62
C ASP A 290 -9.30 22.99 7.42
N ASP A 291 -8.88 22.87 6.17
CA ASP A 291 -7.47 22.80 5.84
C ASP A 291 -6.85 24.19 5.85
N ASN A 292 -6.36 24.59 7.01
CA ASN A 292 -5.33 25.61 7.09
C ASN A 292 -4.01 24.96 6.62
N SER A 293 -3.48 25.39 5.49
CA SER A 293 -2.26 24.82 4.89
C SER A 293 -1.08 24.80 5.87
N GLU A 294 -0.96 25.79 6.75
CA GLU A 294 0.10 25.87 7.77
C GLU A 294 -0.08 24.81 8.86
N GLU A 295 -1.30 24.57 9.32
CA GLU A 295 -1.60 23.53 10.28
C GLU A 295 -1.34 22.15 9.69
N TYR A 296 -1.76 21.91 8.45
CA TYR A 296 -1.53 20.66 7.74
C TYR A 296 -0.03 20.37 7.57
N HIS A 297 0.78 21.35 7.18
CA HIS A 297 2.25 21.21 7.10
C HIS A 297 2.90 20.94 8.46
N THR A 298 2.38 21.54 9.52
CA THR A 298 2.82 21.26 10.88
C THR A 298 2.53 19.82 11.28
N GLU A 299 1.38 19.28 10.93
CA GLU A 299 1.01 17.88 11.20
C GLU A 299 1.87 16.90 10.40
N ILE A 300 2.14 17.16 9.10
CA ILE A 300 3.09 16.36 8.31
C ILE A 300 4.46 16.32 9.00
N THR A 301 4.95 17.50 9.41
CA THR A 301 6.25 17.59 10.10
C THR A 301 6.27 16.78 11.39
N LYS A 302 5.20 16.83 12.19
CA LYS A 302 5.05 16.03 13.42
C LYS A 302 5.04 14.54 13.11
N GLY A 303 4.26 14.09 12.14
CA GLY A 303 4.19 12.68 11.70
C GLY A 303 5.56 12.16 11.27
N TYR A 304 6.25 12.92 10.43
CA TYR A 304 7.62 12.60 10.01
C TYR A 304 8.61 12.54 11.18
N LEU A 305 8.50 13.44 12.16
CA LEU A 305 9.36 13.43 13.35
C LEU A 305 9.13 12.18 14.20
N VAL A 306 7.89 11.74 14.37
CA VAL A 306 7.54 10.49 15.06
C VAL A 306 8.20 9.30 14.36
N TYR A 307 8.03 9.19 13.06
CA TYR A 307 8.66 8.15 12.25
C TYR A 307 10.19 8.19 12.34
N ARG A 308 10.80 9.35 12.19
CA ARG A 308 12.26 9.54 12.26
C ARG A 308 12.83 9.15 13.64
N ASN A 309 12.11 9.44 14.72
CA ASN A 309 12.55 9.07 16.06
C ASN A 309 12.45 7.54 16.28
N ALA A 310 11.40 6.90 15.76
CA ALA A 310 11.29 5.44 15.77
C ALA A 310 12.43 4.79 14.98
N ASN A 311 12.75 5.32 13.79
CA ASN A 311 13.90 4.87 12.98
C ASN A 311 15.22 4.97 13.75
N ARG A 312 15.49 6.10 14.40
CA ARG A 312 16.70 6.29 15.20
C ARG A 312 16.81 5.27 16.33
N LYS A 313 15.70 5.02 17.03
CA LYS A 313 15.63 4.00 18.10
C LYS A 313 15.93 2.61 17.53
N GLN A 314 15.34 2.26 16.40
CA GLN A 314 15.56 0.96 15.74
C GLN A 314 17.00 0.81 15.24
N ILE A 315 17.59 1.86 14.68
CA ILE A 315 19.01 1.87 14.27
C ILE A 315 19.92 1.55 15.47
N LEU A 316 19.70 2.22 16.59
CA LEU A 316 20.48 1.95 17.82
C LEU A 316 20.25 0.52 18.29
N LEU A 317 19.03 0.04 18.31
CA LEU A 317 18.71 -1.33 18.69
C LEU A 317 19.42 -2.35 17.78
N SER A 318 19.38 -2.14 16.46
CA SER A 318 20.04 -3.00 15.47
C SER A 318 21.57 -3.04 15.65
N ALA A 319 22.19 -1.92 16.06
CA ALA A 319 23.61 -1.87 16.35
C ALA A 319 24.01 -2.81 17.51
N PHE A 320 23.12 -2.99 18.51
CA PHE A 320 23.35 -3.88 19.65
C PHE A 320 22.95 -5.33 19.37
N THR A 321 21.79 -5.53 18.74
CA THR A 321 21.23 -6.88 18.52
C THR A 321 21.85 -7.60 17.32
N HIS A 322 22.22 -6.85 16.26
CA HIS A 322 22.73 -7.38 14.99
C HIS A 322 23.95 -6.58 14.49
N PRO A 323 25.04 -6.49 15.27
CA PRO A 323 26.18 -5.59 15.01
C PRO A 323 26.84 -5.81 13.63
N LYS A 324 26.91 -7.05 13.15
CA LYS A 324 27.48 -7.36 11.81
C LYS A 324 26.61 -6.80 10.69
N ALA A 325 25.29 -6.97 10.75
CA ALA A 325 24.36 -6.43 9.76
C ALA A 325 24.39 -4.90 9.77
N PHE A 326 24.34 -4.30 10.96
CA PHE A 326 24.46 -2.85 11.14
C PHE A 326 25.75 -2.29 10.52
N MET A 327 26.92 -2.91 10.78
CA MET A 327 28.21 -2.47 10.21
C MET A 327 28.21 -2.55 8.68
N ASN A 328 27.61 -3.56 8.08
CA ASN A 328 27.53 -3.65 6.62
C ASN A 328 26.72 -2.50 6.03
N VAL A 329 25.56 -2.16 6.64
CA VAL A 329 24.73 -1.03 6.23
C VAL A 329 25.51 0.28 6.37
N LEU A 330 26.21 0.46 7.49
CA LEU A 330 27.01 1.66 7.74
C LEU A 330 28.16 1.85 6.73
N ILE A 331 28.87 0.75 6.40
CA ILE A 331 29.94 0.77 5.40
C ILE A 331 29.39 1.16 4.03
N ASP A 332 28.27 0.58 3.59
CA ASP A 332 27.65 0.92 2.30
C ASP A 332 27.15 2.37 2.27
N PHE A 333 26.65 2.87 3.39
CA PHE A 333 26.21 4.26 3.52
C PHE A 333 27.38 5.25 3.42
N ILE A 334 28.54 4.91 4.05
CA ILE A 334 29.77 5.73 3.96
C ILE A 334 30.31 5.72 2.53
N LYS A 335 30.39 4.56 1.88
CA LYS A 335 30.89 4.43 0.50
C LYS A 335 30.09 5.25 -0.53
N ARG A 336 28.83 5.55 -0.26
CA ARG A 336 28.00 6.38 -1.15
C ARG A 336 28.20 7.89 -0.96
N LYS A 337 28.75 8.30 0.19
CA LYS A 337 29.01 9.71 0.49
C LYS A 337 30.44 10.16 0.09
N LEU A 338 31.30 9.20 -0.20
CA LEU A 338 32.65 9.41 -0.76
C LEU A 338 32.63 9.27 -2.29
#